data_ca71e60d4bc55db226e73447c2052f10
#
_entry.id   ca71e60d4bc55db226e73447c2052f10
#
_cell.length_a   1.000
_cell.length_b   1.000
_cell.length_c   1.000
_cell.angle_alpha   90.00
_cell.angle_beta   90.00
_cell.angle_gamma   90.00
#
_symmetry.space_group_name_H-M   'P 1'
#
loop_
_entity.id
_entity.type
_entity.pdbx_description
1 polymer ?
#
loop_
_entity_poly.entity_id
_entity_poly.type
_entity_poly.pdbx_seq_one_letter_code
_entity_poly.pdbx_strand_id
1 'polypeptide(L)'
;MNKIKNWFKNRVPAKRRLIQIYAALLFNANLKGFVSGEIYKGNTKSMCVPGMNCYSCPGAVGACPLGSLQNAIAEAGSTKKFEGLYYVMGILVLFGIFLGRWICGFLCPFGLVQDWLYKIKTPKVKKSKFTRALSYLKYVLLVLFVFVITFSFGLKKMTLPGFCKYICPAGMLEGSMGLLSNEANASLFQMLGPLFTWKFALFVGMIVAAVFIYRFFCRFVCPLGALYGLFNKVSVFGIKVEKSKCIDCGICVSKCKMDIHHVGDHECINCGECMSVCPTNAIVWKGSKLVLAGTEVKADSDDETKKKAEKIKKRNKIIGIIVAVAMVLSLGGVLYYYNFVDVETTTPAPTPDSGDEGKEELVVGNEVGNICISKDIELFDGGVFNIEKPEAKVTIINFWYTSCGPCVKELPDFNRIADEYGGEVMIYAIHAAVGPKFMVPSFIEENFGDFNMDYIKFGWDEGSEYYASLNMRDAYPATLIIDENGVIQYKIIGSAHYEDDGDKLGLKSMVENVLNNK
;
A
#
# COMPACT_ATOMS: atom_id res chain seq x y z
N MET A 1 16.08 -10.81 39.29
CA MET A 1 17.13 -10.87 38.25
C MET A 1 17.18 -12.20 37.50
N ASN A 2 17.01 -13.36 38.11
CA ASN A 2 17.04 -14.66 37.39
C ASN A 2 15.89 -14.90 36.43
N LYS A 3 14.69 -14.35 36.63
CA LYS A 3 13.55 -14.46 35.66
C LYS A 3 13.82 -13.72 34.35
N ILE A 4 14.48 -12.58 34.37
CA ILE A 4 14.85 -11.79 33.20
C ILE A 4 15.98 -12.48 32.43
N LYS A 5 16.99 -13.04 33.11
CA LYS A 5 18.06 -13.81 32.48
C LYS A 5 17.55 -15.07 31.77
N ASN A 6 16.59 -15.79 32.35
CA ASN A 6 15.96 -16.94 31.74
C ASN A 6 15.01 -16.55 30.58
N TRP A 7 14.43 -15.35 30.58
CA TRP A 7 13.62 -14.83 29.51
C TRP A 7 14.44 -14.61 28.22
N PHE A 8 15.68 -14.13 28.36
CA PHE A 8 16.60 -13.95 27.21
C PHE A 8 17.26 -15.25 26.73
N LYS A 9 17.35 -16.28 27.55
CA LYS A 9 18.16 -17.48 27.27
C LYS A 9 17.44 -18.57 26.48
N ASN A 10 16.11 -18.69 26.57
CA ASN A 10 15.40 -19.89 26.12
C ASN A 10 14.20 -19.69 25.21
N ARG A 11 13.95 -18.52 24.59
CA ARG A 11 12.72 -18.35 23.80
C ARG A 11 12.92 -17.63 22.47
N VAL A 12 13.17 -18.39 21.41
CA VAL A 12 12.97 -17.97 20.01
C VAL A 12 11.62 -17.25 19.79
N PRO A 13 10.49 -17.61 20.43
CA PRO A 13 9.22 -16.89 20.31
C PRO A 13 9.26 -15.42 20.77
N ALA A 14 10.04 -15.07 21.77
CA ALA A 14 10.13 -13.68 22.23
C ALA A 14 10.90 -12.80 21.24
N LYS A 15 12.02 -13.32 20.69
CA LYS A 15 12.81 -12.63 19.66
C LYS A 15 12.00 -12.45 18.36
N ARG A 16 11.19 -13.45 17.98
CA ARG A 16 10.29 -13.39 16.82
C ARG A 16 9.34 -12.20 16.93
N ARG A 17 8.71 -12.00 18.08
CA ARG A 17 7.77 -10.89 18.29
C ARG A 17 8.44 -9.52 18.20
N LEU A 18 9.63 -9.38 18.74
CA LEU A 18 10.40 -8.15 18.61
C LEU A 18 10.70 -7.83 17.14
N ILE A 19 11.09 -8.83 16.34
CA ILE A 19 11.32 -8.65 14.90
C ILE A 19 10.01 -8.28 14.19
N GLN A 20 8.88 -8.89 14.54
CA GLN A 20 7.59 -8.56 13.96
C GLN A 20 7.14 -7.13 14.29
N ILE A 21 7.34 -6.67 15.53
CA ILE A 21 7.02 -5.30 15.94
C ILE A 21 7.94 -4.32 15.20
N TYR A 22 9.24 -4.61 15.15
CA TYR A 22 10.20 -3.81 14.39
C TYR A 22 9.79 -3.67 12.92
N ALA A 23 9.46 -4.79 12.26
CA ALA A 23 9.01 -4.79 10.87
C ALA A 23 7.70 -4.00 10.69
N ALA A 24 6.74 -4.15 11.61
CA ALA A 24 5.47 -3.42 11.56
C ALA A 24 5.69 -1.89 11.67
N LEU A 25 6.57 -1.46 12.58
CA LEU A 25 6.92 -0.04 12.74
C LEU A 25 7.72 0.49 11.54
N LEU A 26 8.64 -0.32 11.00
CA LEU A 26 9.44 0.07 9.83
C LEU A 26 8.57 0.26 8.57
N PHE A 27 7.62 -0.64 8.34
CA PHE A 27 6.74 -0.58 7.16
C PHE A 27 5.65 0.50 7.28
N ASN A 28 5.36 0.94 8.50
CA ASN A 28 4.36 1.97 8.82
C ASN A 28 4.99 3.13 9.58
N ALA A 29 6.13 3.63 9.09
CA ALA A 29 6.93 4.64 9.78
C ALA A 29 6.35 6.06 9.68
N ASN A 30 5.41 6.33 8.75
CA ASN A 30 4.76 7.64 8.61
C ASN A 30 3.64 7.81 9.65
N LEU A 31 4.01 7.99 10.92
CA LEU A 31 3.02 8.12 12.00
C LEU A 31 2.23 9.43 11.91
N LYS A 32 2.82 10.50 11.34
CA LYS A 32 2.13 11.77 11.09
C LYS A 32 0.90 11.59 10.19
N GLY A 33 0.89 10.63 9.27
CA GLY A 33 -0.25 10.32 8.42
C GLY A 33 -1.53 9.93 9.19
N PHE A 34 -1.41 9.35 10.38
CA PHE A 34 -2.59 9.10 11.25
C PHE A 34 -3.12 10.38 11.89
N VAL A 35 -2.29 11.40 12.07
CA VAL A 35 -2.66 12.70 12.65
C VAL A 35 -3.24 13.61 11.57
N SER A 36 -2.63 13.65 10.38
CA SER A 36 -3.12 14.44 9.24
C SER A 36 -4.31 13.79 8.51
N GLY A 37 -4.54 12.49 8.68
CA GLY A 37 -5.55 11.74 7.92
C GLY A 37 -5.15 11.46 6.46
N GLU A 38 -3.89 11.68 6.09
CA GLU A 38 -3.40 11.56 4.72
C GLU A 38 -2.60 10.29 4.48
N ILE A 39 -2.70 9.76 3.25
CA ILE A 39 -1.88 8.64 2.80
C ILE A 39 -0.53 9.18 2.33
N TYR A 40 0.57 8.60 2.84
CA TYR A 40 1.91 8.94 2.37
C TYR A 40 2.06 8.70 0.85
N LYS A 41 2.55 9.72 0.11
CA LYS A 41 2.67 9.73 -1.37
C LYS A 41 4.13 9.72 -1.87
N GLY A 42 5.14 9.63 -0.97
CA GLY A 42 6.55 9.70 -1.36
C GLY A 42 7.04 8.47 -2.16
N ASN A 43 8.21 8.61 -2.79
CA ASN A 43 8.78 7.63 -3.73
C ASN A 43 8.93 6.21 -3.18
N THR A 44 9.13 6.04 -1.86
CA THR A 44 9.23 4.71 -1.24
C THR A 44 7.91 3.93 -1.27
N LYS A 45 6.78 4.59 -1.54
CA LYS A 45 5.48 3.94 -1.69
C LYS A 45 5.43 2.95 -2.86
N SER A 46 6.25 3.15 -3.89
CA SER A 46 6.41 2.22 -5.01
C SER A 46 7.17 0.94 -4.64
N MET A 47 7.91 0.94 -3.52
CA MET A 47 8.66 -0.24 -3.08
C MET A 47 7.74 -1.27 -2.42
N CYS A 48 7.85 -2.52 -2.84
CA CYS A 48 7.13 -3.61 -2.21
C CYS A 48 7.79 -4.02 -0.88
N VAL A 49 7.01 -4.01 0.21
CA VAL A 49 7.42 -4.62 1.48
C VAL A 49 7.12 -6.12 1.47
N PRO A 50 7.89 -6.97 2.16
CA PRO A 50 7.73 -8.43 2.04
C PRO A 50 6.43 -8.98 2.62
N GLY A 51 5.79 -8.28 3.57
CA GLY A 51 4.57 -8.70 4.25
C GLY A 51 3.30 -8.06 3.71
N MET A 52 2.16 -8.42 4.29
CA MET A 52 0.93 -7.67 4.05
C MET A 52 1.00 -6.33 4.77
N ASN A 53 0.80 -5.27 4.01
CA ASN A 53 0.79 -3.89 4.48
C ASN A 53 -0.09 -3.07 3.52
N CYS A 54 -1.19 -2.51 3.99
CA CYS A 54 -2.13 -1.87 3.10
C CYS A 54 -1.55 -0.60 2.46
N TYR A 55 -1.67 -0.47 1.13
CA TYR A 55 -1.26 0.75 0.42
C TYR A 55 -1.99 2.00 0.95
N SER A 56 -3.29 1.87 1.24
CA SER A 56 -4.12 2.97 1.75
C SER A 56 -3.96 3.22 3.26
N CYS A 57 -3.02 2.57 3.94
CA CYS A 57 -2.71 2.88 5.34
C CYS A 57 -2.02 4.24 5.43
N PRO A 58 -2.48 5.17 6.29
CA PRO A 58 -1.82 6.47 6.50
C PRO A 58 -0.34 6.33 6.90
N GLY A 59 -0.04 5.34 7.74
CA GLY A 59 1.32 5.07 8.21
C GLY A 59 2.23 4.38 7.21
N ALA A 60 1.69 3.72 6.18
CA ALA A 60 2.46 2.85 5.30
C ALA A 60 3.41 3.61 4.38
N VAL A 61 4.70 3.34 4.49
CA VAL A 61 5.78 3.92 3.65
C VAL A 61 6.16 3.04 2.46
N GLY A 62 5.59 1.85 2.36
CA GLY A 62 5.78 0.92 1.24
C GLY A 62 4.51 0.15 0.91
N ALA A 63 4.46 -0.47 -0.26
CA ALA A 63 3.27 -1.14 -0.78
C ALA A 63 3.23 -2.64 -0.46
N CYS A 64 2.02 -3.17 -0.29
CA CYS A 64 1.78 -4.60 -0.22
C CYS A 64 2.06 -5.26 -1.58
N PRO A 65 2.92 -6.29 -1.67
CA PRO A 65 3.26 -6.91 -2.94
C PRO A 65 2.06 -7.61 -3.59
N LEU A 66 1.06 -8.03 -2.80
CA LEU A 66 -0.18 -8.61 -3.33
C LEU A 66 -1.08 -7.54 -3.97
N GLY A 67 -1.15 -6.34 -3.39
CA GLY A 67 -1.86 -5.21 -3.98
C GLY A 67 -1.18 -4.73 -5.26
N SER A 68 0.13 -4.54 -5.22
CA SER A 68 0.93 -4.16 -6.39
C SER A 68 0.81 -5.18 -7.52
N LEU A 69 0.81 -6.49 -7.21
CA LEU A 69 0.60 -7.55 -8.20
C LEU A 69 -0.77 -7.41 -8.89
N GLN A 70 -1.83 -7.20 -8.13
CA GLN A 70 -3.17 -7.05 -8.69
C GLN A 70 -3.29 -5.80 -9.57
N ASN A 71 -2.74 -4.67 -9.12
CA ASN A 71 -2.73 -3.45 -9.93
C ASN A 71 -1.97 -3.67 -11.24
N ALA A 72 -0.79 -4.30 -11.19
CA ALA A 72 0.00 -4.61 -12.38
C ALA A 72 -0.70 -5.61 -13.33
N ILE A 73 -1.45 -6.58 -12.79
CA ILE A 73 -2.28 -7.51 -13.61
C ILE A 73 -3.43 -6.75 -14.29
N ALA A 74 -4.11 -5.86 -13.57
CA ALA A 74 -5.20 -5.07 -14.12
C ALA A 74 -4.69 -4.10 -15.21
N GLU A 75 -3.55 -3.46 -14.98
CA GLU A 75 -2.87 -2.59 -15.94
C GLU A 75 -2.47 -3.37 -17.21
N ALA A 76 -1.85 -4.55 -17.04
CA ALA A 76 -1.48 -5.41 -18.16
C ALA A 76 -2.70 -5.83 -19.00
N GLY A 77 -3.85 -6.05 -18.36
CA GLY A 77 -5.13 -6.32 -19.06
C GLY A 77 -5.68 -5.11 -19.81
N SER A 78 -5.51 -3.91 -19.27
CA SER A 78 -6.04 -2.65 -19.81
C SER A 78 -5.17 -2.09 -20.93
N THR A 79 -3.88 -1.89 -20.68
CA THR A 79 -2.94 -1.16 -21.55
C THR A 79 -2.02 -2.07 -22.36
N LYS A 80 -2.02 -3.39 -22.08
CA LYS A 80 -1.06 -4.39 -22.59
C LYS A 80 0.41 -4.07 -22.25
N LYS A 81 0.65 -3.20 -21.24
CA LYS A 81 1.99 -2.93 -20.69
C LYS A 81 2.28 -3.92 -19.56
N PHE A 82 3.41 -4.62 -19.64
CA PHE A 82 3.77 -5.69 -18.70
C PHE A 82 4.95 -5.32 -17.77
N GLU A 83 5.50 -4.13 -17.89
CA GLU A 83 6.69 -3.69 -17.13
C GLU A 83 6.48 -3.77 -15.62
N GLY A 84 5.37 -3.18 -15.13
CA GLY A 84 5.00 -3.24 -13.71
C GLY A 84 4.77 -4.67 -13.23
N LEU A 85 4.20 -5.53 -14.08
CA LEU A 85 3.97 -6.94 -13.75
C LEU A 85 5.29 -7.71 -13.58
N TYR A 86 6.27 -7.51 -14.48
CA TYR A 86 7.58 -8.15 -14.37
C TYR A 86 8.34 -7.66 -13.14
N TYR A 87 8.28 -6.37 -12.82
CA TYR A 87 8.87 -5.81 -11.62
C TYR A 87 8.33 -6.46 -10.34
N VAL A 88 7.00 -6.48 -10.17
CA VAL A 88 6.36 -7.04 -8.97
C VAL A 88 6.55 -8.55 -8.88
N MET A 89 6.44 -9.27 -10.00
CA MET A 89 6.71 -10.72 -10.03
C MET A 89 8.17 -11.03 -9.68
N GLY A 90 9.12 -10.24 -10.19
CA GLY A 90 10.53 -10.37 -9.86
C GLY A 90 10.80 -10.22 -8.36
N ILE A 91 10.22 -9.21 -7.73
CA ILE A 91 10.31 -8.99 -6.27
C ILE A 91 9.67 -10.15 -5.49
N LEU A 92 8.48 -10.62 -5.89
CA LEU A 92 7.81 -11.74 -5.23
C LEU A 92 8.62 -13.04 -5.33
N VAL A 93 9.22 -13.32 -6.49
CA VAL A 93 10.10 -14.48 -6.69
C VAL A 93 11.36 -14.34 -5.83
N LEU A 94 11.98 -13.16 -5.80
CA LEU A 94 13.13 -12.88 -4.97
C LEU A 94 12.83 -13.10 -3.49
N PHE A 95 11.76 -12.52 -2.96
CA PHE A 95 11.33 -12.76 -1.59
C PHE A 95 10.97 -14.23 -1.33
N GLY A 96 10.36 -14.90 -2.30
CA GLY A 96 10.02 -16.33 -2.23
C GLY A 96 11.27 -17.21 -2.11
N ILE A 97 12.26 -17.02 -2.98
CA ILE A 97 13.50 -17.80 -3.00
C ILE A 97 14.34 -17.53 -1.75
N PHE A 98 14.49 -16.26 -1.36
CA PHE A 98 15.32 -15.96 -0.19
C PHE A 98 14.60 -16.33 1.11
N LEU A 99 13.38 -15.87 1.32
CA LEU A 99 12.70 -15.89 2.61
C LEU A 99 11.53 -16.88 2.68
N GLY A 100 10.81 -17.12 1.58
CA GLY A 100 9.62 -17.96 1.57
C GLY A 100 8.61 -17.56 2.66
N ARG A 101 7.98 -18.52 3.33
CA ARG A 101 7.03 -18.24 4.43
C ARG A 101 7.67 -17.80 5.75
N TRP A 102 8.99 -17.66 5.82
CA TRP A 102 9.66 -17.01 6.94
C TRP A 102 9.15 -15.56 7.09
N ILE A 103 8.85 -14.89 5.98
CA ILE A 103 8.18 -13.58 5.96
C ILE A 103 6.90 -13.60 6.80
N CYS A 104 6.06 -14.61 6.62
CA CYS A 104 4.80 -14.73 7.36
C CYS A 104 5.04 -14.93 8.87
N GLY A 105 6.16 -15.58 9.23
CA GLY A 105 6.53 -15.83 10.61
C GLY A 105 7.12 -14.62 11.33
N PHE A 106 7.90 -13.77 10.64
CA PHE A 106 8.75 -12.77 11.25
C PHE A 106 8.53 -11.34 10.79
N LEU A 107 8.06 -11.09 9.56
CA LEU A 107 7.98 -9.74 8.99
C LEU A 107 6.56 -9.23 8.79
N CYS A 108 5.55 -10.10 8.70
CA CYS A 108 4.19 -9.69 8.37
C CYS A 108 3.47 -9.04 9.56
N PRO A 109 3.07 -7.74 9.48
CA PRO A 109 2.33 -7.04 10.54
C PRO A 109 0.99 -7.70 10.86
N PHE A 110 0.22 -8.08 9.83
CA PHE A 110 -1.08 -8.74 10.03
C PHE A 110 -0.94 -10.13 10.69
N GLY A 111 0.19 -10.81 10.48
CA GLY A 111 0.53 -12.04 11.21
C GLY A 111 0.75 -11.81 12.71
N LEU A 112 1.31 -10.66 13.10
CA LEU A 112 1.47 -10.25 14.50
C LEU A 112 0.12 -10.02 15.18
N VAL A 113 -0.80 -9.32 14.51
CA VAL A 113 -2.17 -9.08 15.01
C VAL A 113 -2.88 -10.40 15.32
N GLN A 114 -2.83 -11.36 14.39
CA GLN A 114 -3.44 -12.69 14.61
C GLN A 114 -2.76 -13.48 15.74
N ASP A 115 -1.44 -13.35 15.90
CA ASP A 115 -0.71 -13.98 17.00
C ASP A 115 -1.14 -13.40 18.37
N TRP A 116 -1.51 -12.11 18.44
CA TRP A 116 -2.05 -11.49 19.65
C TRP A 116 -3.50 -11.91 19.94
N LEU A 117 -4.37 -11.92 18.92
CA LEU A 117 -5.76 -12.37 19.06
C LEU A 117 -5.84 -13.82 19.56
N TYR A 118 -4.99 -14.69 19.05
CA TYR A 118 -4.98 -16.09 19.48
C TYR A 118 -4.54 -16.30 20.94
N LYS A 119 -3.93 -15.30 21.62
CA LYS A 119 -3.59 -15.38 23.06
C LYS A 119 -4.79 -15.24 23.98
N ILE A 120 -5.90 -14.69 23.49
CA ILE A 120 -7.15 -14.57 24.26
C ILE A 120 -7.55 -15.97 24.73
N LYS A 121 -7.83 -16.14 26.02
CA LYS A 121 -8.17 -17.41 26.63
C LYS A 121 -9.58 -17.85 26.21
N THR A 122 -9.66 -18.66 25.18
CA THR A 122 -10.89 -19.23 24.61
C THR A 122 -10.67 -20.70 24.24
N PRO A 123 -11.70 -21.52 24.11
CA PRO A 123 -11.59 -22.87 23.57
C PRO A 123 -10.98 -22.81 22.16
N LYS A 124 -9.88 -23.53 21.93
CA LYS A 124 -9.18 -23.52 20.64
C LYS A 124 -9.61 -24.68 19.78
N VAL A 125 -9.88 -24.39 18.51
CA VAL A 125 -10.24 -25.41 17.51
C VAL A 125 -9.04 -26.30 17.24
N LYS A 126 -9.22 -27.61 17.40
CA LYS A 126 -8.18 -28.62 17.12
C LYS A 126 -8.03 -28.83 15.60
N LYS A 127 -6.84 -29.24 15.19
CA LYS A 127 -6.55 -29.62 13.81
C LYS A 127 -7.37 -30.85 13.41
N SER A 128 -7.91 -30.83 12.20
CA SER A 128 -8.71 -31.92 11.64
C SER A 128 -8.42 -32.09 10.14
N LYS A 129 -8.92 -33.17 9.53
CA LYS A 129 -8.87 -33.36 8.08
C LYS A 129 -9.59 -32.21 7.34
N PHE A 130 -10.70 -31.71 7.92
CA PHE A 130 -11.45 -30.58 7.38
C PHE A 130 -10.62 -29.29 7.37
N THR A 131 -9.95 -28.92 8.49
CA THR A 131 -9.12 -27.71 8.53
C THR A 131 -7.95 -27.78 7.54
N ARG A 132 -7.44 -28.98 7.29
CA ARG A 132 -6.40 -29.21 6.29
C ARG A 132 -6.93 -29.03 4.86
N ALA A 133 -8.10 -29.58 4.55
CA ALA A 133 -8.75 -29.34 3.25
C ALA A 133 -9.05 -27.86 3.04
N LEU A 134 -9.55 -27.17 4.08
CA LEU A 134 -9.83 -25.74 4.02
C LEU A 134 -8.57 -24.90 3.76
N SER A 135 -7.36 -25.37 4.12
CA SER A 135 -6.11 -24.63 3.83
C SER A 135 -5.82 -24.47 2.34
N TYR A 136 -6.43 -25.26 1.48
CA TYR A 136 -6.33 -25.11 0.02
C TYR A 136 -7.19 -23.96 -0.53
N LEU A 137 -8.17 -23.46 0.24
CA LEU A 137 -9.02 -22.34 -0.18
C LEU A 137 -8.21 -21.11 -0.60
N LYS A 138 -7.09 -20.82 0.07
CA LYS A 138 -6.22 -19.67 -0.28
C LYS A 138 -5.63 -19.78 -1.69
N TYR A 139 -5.42 -20.98 -2.23
CA TYR A 139 -4.95 -21.18 -3.61
C TYR A 139 -6.08 -20.93 -4.61
N VAL A 140 -7.31 -21.32 -4.26
CA VAL A 140 -8.50 -20.98 -5.06
C VAL A 140 -8.69 -19.45 -5.08
N LEU A 141 -8.59 -18.80 -3.92
CA LEU A 141 -8.69 -17.34 -3.82
C LEU A 141 -7.54 -16.63 -4.58
N LEU A 142 -6.34 -17.18 -4.56
CA LEU A 142 -5.22 -16.68 -5.34
C LEU A 142 -5.54 -16.71 -6.83
N VAL A 143 -5.97 -17.85 -7.37
CA VAL A 143 -6.25 -17.98 -8.79
C VAL A 143 -7.45 -17.12 -9.18
N LEU A 144 -8.56 -17.24 -8.44
CA LEU A 144 -9.82 -16.60 -8.82
C LEU A 144 -9.77 -15.08 -8.63
N PHE A 145 -9.43 -14.59 -7.42
CA PHE A 145 -9.53 -13.17 -7.09
C PHE A 145 -8.29 -12.36 -7.50
N VAL A 146 -7.10 -12.94 -7.41
CA VAL A 146 -5.87 -12.19 -7.73
C VAL A 146 -5.58 -12.23 -9.23
N PHE A 147 -5.78 -13.36 -9.91
CA PHE A 147 -5.50 -13.46 -11.34
C PHE A 147 -6.76 -13.27 -12.20
N VAL A 148 -7.76 -14.15 -12.09
CA VAL A 148 -8.88 -14.18 -13.05
C VAL A 148 -9.75 -12.92 -12.94
N ILE A 149 -10.27 -12.59 -11.77
CA ILE A 149 -11.17 -11.45 -11.57
C ILE A 149 -10.42 -10.14 -11.84
N THR A 150 -9.20 -9.99 -11.31
CA THR A 150 -8.41 -8.77 -11.53
C THR A 150 -8.06 -8.57 -13.00
N PHE A 151 -7.64 -9.61 -13.72
CA PHE A 151 -7.38 -9.51 -15.15
C PHE A 151 -8.64 -9.21 -15.95
N SER A 152 -9.79 -9.81 -15.58
CA SER A 152 -11.09 -9.52 -16.21
C SER A 152 -11.52 -8.06 -16.03
N PHE A 153 -11.21 -7.45 -14.87
CA PHE A 153 -11.41 -6.02 -14.68
C PHE A 153 -10.48 -5.20 -15.57
N GLY A 154 -9.22 -5.59 -15.70
CA GLY A 154 -8.28 -4.95 -16.62
C GLY A 154 -8.78 -4.95 -18.07
N LEU A 155 -9.29 -6.09 -18.56
CA LEU A 155 -9.88 -6.18 -19.92
C LEU A 155 -11.07 -5.22 -20.12
N LYS A 156 -11.79 -4.89 -19.05
CA LYS A 156 -12.88 -3.89 -19.06
C LYS A 156 -12.37 -2.46 -18.79
N LYS A 157 -11.07 -2.21 -18.92
CA LYS A 157 -10.40 -0.93 -18.63
C LYS A 157 -10.63 -0.44 -17.18
N MET A 158 -10.88 -1.37 -16.23
CA MET A 158 -11.07 -1.06 -14.81
C MET A 158 -9.87 -1.57 -14.02
N THR A 159 -9.03 -0.69 -13.49
CA THR A 159 -7.87 -1.06 -12.66
C THR A 159 -8.27 -1.39 -11.22
N LEU A 160 -9.06 -2.45 -11.02
CA LEU A 160 -9.59 -2.83 -9.71
C LEU A 160 -8.93 -4.10 -9.17
N PRO A 161 -8.27 -4.04 -8.00
CA PRO A 161 -7.66 -5.20 -7.36
C PRO A 161 -8.72 -6.09 -6.71
N GLY A 162 -9.07 -7.21 -7.34
CA GLY A 162 -10.21 -8.06 -6.94
C GLY A 162 -10.14 -8.56 -5.49
N PHE A 163 -9.02 -9.11 -5.04
CA PHE A 163 -8.91 -9.58 -3.66
C PHE A 163 -8.90 -8.41 -2.65
N CYS A 164 -8.17 -7.34 -2.94
CA CYS A 164 -8.08 -6.17 -2.05
C CYS A 164 -9.44 -5.47 -1.91
N LYS A 165 -10.20 -5.36 -3.01
CA LYS A 165 -11.50 -4.71 -3.02
C LYS A 165 -12.57 -5.48 -2.24
N TYR A 166 -12.61 -6.81 -2.35
CA TYR A 166 -13.74 -7.61 -1.84
C TYR A 166 -13.45 -8.37 -0.55
N ILE A 167 -12.21 -8.77 -0.27
CA ILE A 167 -11.91 -9.75 0.79
C ILE A 167 -10.86 -9.27 1.81
N CYS A 168 -9.87 -8.45 1.41
CA CYS A 168 -8.68 -8.19 2.21
C CYS A 168 -8.97 -7.55 3.58
N PRO A 169 -8.70 -8.24 4.71
CA PRO A 169 -8.91 -7.69 6.05
C PRO A 169 -7.84 -6.69 6.47
N ALA A 170 -6.61 -6.77 5.92
CA ALA A 170 -5.58 -5.77 6.17
C ALA A 170 -5.98 -4.42 5.57
N GLY A 171 -6.62 -4.42 4.39
CA GLY A 171 -7.17 -3.20 3.79
C GLY A 171 -8.27 -2.57 4.64
N MET A 172 -9.06 -3.38 5.37
CA MET A 172 -10.06 -2.86 6.30
C MET A 172 -9.42 -2.29 7.56
N LEU A 173 -8.49 -3.04 8.19
CA LEU A 173 -7.86 -2.64 9.45
C LEU A 173 -6.92 -1.44 9.27
N GLU A 174 -6.00 -1.53 8.31
CA GLU A 174 -4.89 -0.58 8.15
C GLU A 174 -5.31 0.62 7.27
N GLY A 175 -6.08 0.36 6.20
CA GLY A 175 -6.56 1.38 5.28
C GLY A 175 -7.84 2.04 5.76
N SER A 176 -8.98 1.35 5.67
CA SER A 176 -10.28 1.96 5.93
C SER A 176 -10.41 2.48 7.37
N MET A 177 -10.13 1.64 8.38
CA MET A 177 -10.23 2.08 9.79
C MET A 177 -9.13 3.11 10.12
N GLY A 178 -7.92 2.97 9.55
CA GLY A 178 -6.85 3.93 9.73
C GLY A 178 -7.19 5.33 9.23
N LEU A 179 -7.87 5.44 8.09
CA LEU A 179 -8.34 6.72 7.54
C LEU A 179 -9.55 7.26 8.28
N LEU A 180 -10.55 6.40 8.56
CA LEU A 180 -11.79 6.79 9.23
C LEU A 180 -11.59 7.18 10.71
N SER A 181 -10.46 6.84 11.33
CA SER A 181 -10.14 7.24 12.70
C SER A 181 -9.77 8.72 12.83
N ASN A 182 -9.55 9.44 11.73
CA ASN A 182 -9.20 10.85 11.73
C ASN A 182 -10.43 11.72 11.45
N GLU A 183 -10.62 12.79 12.25
CA GLU A 183 -11.75 13.72 12.12
C GLU A 183 -11.74 14.46 10.77
N ALA A 184 -10.56 14.74 10.20
CA ALA A 184 -10.45 15.33 8.87
C ALA A 184 -11.12 14.50 7.77
N ASN A 185 -11.28 13.20 8.00
CA ASN A 185 -11.90 12.26 7.07
C ASN A 185 -13.35 11.89 7.46
N ALA A 186 -13.99 12.63 8.38
CA ALA A 186 -15.35 12.34 8.85
C ALA A 186 -16.38 12.25 7.71
N SER A 187 -16.18 13.04 6.66
CA SER A 187 -17.04 13.01 5.47
C SER A 187 -17.04 11.67 4.71
N LEU A 188 -15.97 10.87 4.84
CA LEU A 188 -15.91 9.54 4.22
C LEU A 188 -16.94 8.58 4.81
N PHE A 189 -17.45 8.82 6.05
CA PHE A 189 -18.53 8.02 6.63
C PHE A 189 -19.81 8.09 5.82
N GLN A 190 -20.14 9.21 5.22
CA GLN A 190 -21.33 9.39 4.40
C GLN A 190 -21.25 8.65 3.06
N MET A 191 -20.02 8.29 2.63
CA MET A 191 -19.77 7.58 1.38
C MET A 191 -19.65 6.06 1.54
N LEU A 192 -19.88 5.54 2.76
CA LEU A 192 -19.75 4.10 3.04
C LEU A 192 -20.96 3.34 2.46
N GLY A 193 -20.74 2.71 1.31
CA GLY A 193 -21.77 1.90 0.64
C GLY A 193 -21.82 0.42 1.08
N PRO A 194 -22.68 -0.40 0.46
CA PRO A 194 -22.87 -1.81 0.80
C PRO A 194 -21.58 -2.66 0.75
N LEU A 195 -20.64 -2.30 -0.12
CA LEU A 195 -19.36 -2.97 -0.22
C LEU A 195 -18.51 -2.81 1.06
N PHE A 196 -18.57 -1.65 1.70
CA PHE A 196 -17.88 -1.44 2.98
C PHE A 196 -18.48 -2.34 4.06
N THR A 197 -19.84 -2.39 4.17
CA THR A 197 -20.54 -3.25 5.13
C THR A 197 -20.18 -4.72 4.93
N TRP A 198 -20.14 -5.19 3.69
CA TRP A 198 -19.69 -6.54 3.35
C TRP A 198 -18.27 -6.83 3.84
N LYS A 199 -17.31 -5.95 3.49
CA LYS A 199 -15.90 -6.10 3.90
C LYS A 199 -15.73 -6.03 5.42
N PHE A 200 -16.49 -5.14 6.09
CA PHE A 200 -16.46 -5.01 7.54
C PHE A 200 -16.99 -6.28 8.22
N ALA A 201 -18.09 -6.84 7.74
CA ALA A 201 -18.61 -8.11 8.24
C ALA A 201 -17.60 -9.25 8.06
N LEU A 202 -16.96 -9.37 6.89
CA LEU A 202 -15.89 -10.33 6.66
C LEU A 202 -14.70 -10.11 7.59
N PHE A 203 -14.29 -8.87 7.79
CA PHE A 203 -13.20 -8.51 8.68
C PHE A 203 -13.50 -8.94 10.12
N VAL A 204 -14.66 -8.59 10.65
CA VAL A 204 -15.09 -9.00 12.00
C VAL A 204 -15.13 -10.53 12.12
N GLY A 205 -15.70 -11.23 11.13
CA GLY A 205 -15.70 -12.69 11.08
C GLY A 205 -14.30 -13.30 11.13
N MET A 206 -13.35 -12.72 10.40
CA MET A 206 -11.95 -13.18 10.39
C MET A 206 -11.24 -12.90 11.71
N ILE A 207 -11.50 -11.75 12.36
CA ILE A 207 -10.95 -11.41 13.69
C ILE A 207 -11.48 -12.39 14.74
N VAL A 208 -12.77 -12.63 14.76
CA VAL A 208 -13.40 -13.60 15.67
C VAL A 208 -12.81 -15.01 15.42
N ALA A 209 -12.74 -15.45 14.17
CA ALA A 209 -12.15 -16.75 13.83
C ALA A 209 -10.66 -16.85 14.24
N ALA A 210 -9.88 -15.76 14.17
CA ALA A 210 -8.49 -15.74 14.59
C ALA A 210 -8.31 -15.88 16.11
N VAL A 211 -9.33 -15.57 16.91
CA VAL A 211 -9.32 -15.84 18.36
C VAL A 211 -9.39 -17.34 18.63
N PHE A 212 -10.16 -18.10 17.86
CA PHE A 212 -10.36 -19.55 18.06
C PHE A 212 -9.35 -20.42 17.29
N ILE A 213 -8.91 -19.96 16.10
CA ILE A 213 -8.04 -20.71 15.19
C ILE A 213 -6.73 -19.94 14.98
N TYR A 214 -5.60 -20.59 15.26
CA TYR A 214 -4.28 -20.00 15.10
C TYR A 214 -4.07 -19.51 13.66
N ARG A 215 -3.85 -18.21 13.49
CA ARG A 215 -3.59 -17.54 12.21
C ARG A 215 -4.61 -17.91 11.12
N PHE A 216 -5.89 -17.79 11.46
CA PHE A 216 -7.02 -18.15 10.59
C PHE A 216 -6.85 -17.63 9.15
N PHE A 217 -6.64 -16.31 9.01
CA PHE A 217 -6.49 -15.68 7.70
C PHE A 217 -5.26 -16.22 6.94
N CYS A 218 -4.08 -16.26 7.58
CA CYS A 218 -2.86 -16.75 6.96
C CYS A 218 -2.94 -18.22 6.54
N ARG A 219 -3.78 -18.99 7.22
CA ARG A 219 -3.92 -20.43 7.01
C ARG A 219 -4.91 -20.76 5.89
N PHE A 220 -6.01 -20.02 5.78
CA PHE A 220 -7.13 -20.38 4.91
C PHE A 220 -7.40 -19.39 3.77
N VAL A 221 -7.09 -18.10 3.97
CA VAL A 221 -7.57 -17.03 3.08
C VAL A 221 -6.44 -16.30 2.36
N CYS A 222 -5.27 -16.14 2.97
CA CYS A 222 -4.21 -15.26 2.48
C CYS A 222 -3.55 -15.75 1.18
N PRO A 223 -3.74 -15.06 0.01
CA PRO A 223 -3.11 -15.45 -1.26
C PRO A 223 -1.59 -15.27 -1.24
N LEU A 224 -1.08 -14.26 -0.53
CA LEU A 224 0.37 -14.04 -0.36
C LEU A 224 1.02 -15.21 0.39
N GLY A 225 0.31 -15.76 1.39
CA GLY A 225 0.73 -16.98 2.10
C GLY A 225 0.71 -18.21 1.19
N ALA A 226 -0.17 -18.29 0.20
CA ALA A 226 -0.16 -19.33 -0.82
C ALA A 226 1.08 -19.19 -1.72
N LEU A 227 1.34 -18.00 -2.26
CA LEU A 227 2.51 -17.71 -3.11
C LEU A 227 3.82 -18.09 -2.41
N TYR A 228 4.08 -17.54 -1.23
CA TYR A 228 5.32 -17.87 -0.48
C TYR A 228 5.40 -19.32 -0.05
N GLY A 229 4.25 -20.01 0.11
CA GLY A 229 4.19 -21.44 0.41
C GLY A 229 4.83 -22.30 -0.67
N LEU A 230 4.66 -21.94 -1.94
CA LEU A 230 5.26 -22.63 -3.07
C LEU A 230 6.79 -22.64 -3.02
N PHE A 231 7.38 -21.56 -2.50
CA PHE A 231 8.83 -21.40 -2.39
C PHE A 231 9.45 -22.02 -1.14
N ASN A 232 8.64 -22.50 -0.18
CA ASN A 232 9.16 -22.97 1.12
C ASN A 232 10.20 -24.10 1.03
N LYS A 233 10.10 -24.96 0.01
CA LYS A 233 11.07 -26.04 -0.24
C LYS A 233 12.42 -25.50 -0.66
N VAL A 234 12.42 -24.52 -1.57
CA VAL A 234 13.63 -23.95 -2.19
C VAL A 234 14.18 -22.75 -1.43
N SER A 235 13.43 -22.16 -0.50
CA SER A 235 13.85 -20.97 0.22
C SER A 235 15.18 -21.16 0.96
N VAL A 236 16.04 -20.11 0.87
CA VAL A 236 17.35 -20.07 1.53
C VAL A 236 17.19 -20.00 3.05
N PHE A 237 16.29 -19.12 3.52
CA PHE A 237 15.96 -19.00 4.93
C PHE A 237 14.78 -19.91 5.29
N GLY A 238 14.83 -20.52 6.47
CA GLY A 238 13.78 -21.41 6.96
C GLY A 238 14.32 -22.43 7.94
N ILE A 239 13.50 -23.44 8.23
CA ILE A 239 13.88 -24.55 9.11
C ILE A 239 13.95 -25.84 8.32
N LYS A 240 14.86 -26.72 8.73
CA LYS A 240 15.02 -28.08 8.17
C LYS A 240 15.23 -29.09 9.27
N VAL A 241 14.97 -30.36 8.96
CA VAL A 241 15.25 -31.51 9.82
C VAL A 241 16.58 -32.15 9.41
N GLU A 242 17.49 -32.33 10.35
CA GLU A 242 18.69 -33.14 10.17
C GLU A 242 18.31 -34.61 10.33
N LYS A 243 18.24 -35.33 9.21
CA LYS A 243 17.78 -36.73 9.19
C LYS A 243 18.65 -37.65 10.06
N SER A 244 19.94 -37.34 10.19
CA SER A 244 20.86 -38.14 11.05
C SER A 244 20.55 -38.08 12.53
N LYS A 245 19.84 -37.03 12.99
CA LYS A 245 19.44 -36.86 14.40
C LYS A 245 17.95 -37.10 14.62
N CYS A 246 17.17 -37.21 13.56
CA CYS A 246 15.72 -37.39 13.66
C CYS A 246 15.38 -38.85 13.97
N ILE A 247 14.56 -39.02 15.00
CA ILE A 247 14.04 -40.35 15.42
C ILE A 247 12.58 -40.53 14.98
N ASP A 248 12.07 -39.74 14.07
CA ASP A 248 10.72 -39.74 13.49
C ASP A 248 9.55 -39.84 14.51
N CYS A 249 9.74 -39.28 15.71
CA CYS A 249 8.74 -39.32 16.80
C CYS A 249 7.47 -38.48 16.53
N GLY A 250 7.41 -37.63 15.48
CA GLY A 250 6.24 -36.85 15.10
C GLY A 250 5.84 -35.69 16.04
N ILE A 251 6.55 -35.45 17.16
CA ILE A 251 6.21 -34.45 18.16
C ILE A 251 6.18 -33.01 17.53
N CYS A 252 7.10 -32.72 16.62
CA CYS A 252 7.17 -31.42 15.95
C CYS A 252 5.91 -31.12 15.11
N VAL A 253 5.32 -32.12 14.47
CA VAL A 253 4.07 -32.01 13.70
C VAL A 253 2.86 -31.92 14.62
N SER A 254 2.78 -32.76 15.65
CA SER A 254 1.64 -32.78 16.59
C SER A 254 1.53 -31.48 17.41
N LYS A 255 2.66 -30.90 17.84
CA LYS A 255 2.72 -29.65 18.62
C LYS A 255 2.64 -28.39 17.75
N CYS A 256 2.82 -28.50 16.43
CA CYS A 256 2.70 -27.36 15.53
C CYS A 256 1.27 -26.82 15.53
N LYS A 257 1.10 -25.49 15.58
CA LYS A 257 -0.21 -24.83 15.50
C LYS A 257 -0.74 -24.70 14.07
N MET A 258 0.14 -24.86 13.07
CA MET A 258 -0.22 -24.90 11.64
C MET A 258 -0.51 -26.34 11.19
N ASP A 259 -1.26 -26.51 10.07
CA ASP A 259 -1.57 -27.83 9.50
C ASP A 259 -0.44 -28.34 8.60
N ILE A 260 0.73 -28.60 9.17
CA ILE A 260 1.88 -29.13 8.46
C ILE A 260 1.86 -30.66 8.39
N HIS A 261 2.40 -31.22 7.29
CA HIS A 261 2.70 -32.65 7.17
C HIS A 261 4.10 -32.99 7.72
N HIS A 262 5.05 -32.07 7.49
CA HIS A 262 6.42 -32.16 7.98
C HIS A 262 7.00 -30.76 8.22
N VAL A 263 8.09 -30.67 8.96
CA VAL A 263 8.79 -29.41 9.19
C VAL A 263 9.34 -28.88 7.86
N GLY A 264 9.08 -27.62 7.55
CA GLY A 264 9.46 -27.00 6.27
C GLY A 264 8.46 -27.23 5.12
N ASP A 265 7.29 -27.84 5.39
CA ASP A 265 6.16 -27.97 4.48
C ASP A 265 5.69 -26.60 3.93
N HIS A 266 4.91 -26.61 2.84
CA HIS A 266 4.30 -25.40 2.27
C HIS A 266 3.42 -24.63 3.25
N GLU A 267 2.84 -25.28 4.28
CA GLU A 267 2.10 -24.64 5.36
C GLU A 267 2.99 -24.15 6.51
N CYS A 268 4.26 -24.51 6.54
CA CYS A 268 5.18 -24.10 7.59
C CYS A 268 5.57 -22.61 7.47
N ILE A 269 5.27 -21.82 8.51
CA ILE A 269 5.65 -20.40 8.58
C ILE A 269 7.07 -20.16 9.11
N ASN A 270 7.87 -21.19 9.20
CA ASN A 270 9.26 -21.19 9.66
C ASN A 270 9.47 -20.47 11.02
N CYS A 271 8.50 -20.54 11.94
CA CYS A 271 8.52 -19.81 13.22
C CYS A 271 9.53 -20.34 14.25
N GLY A 272 10.03 -21.56 14.08
CA GLY A 272 11.01 -22.20 14.98
C GLY A 272 10.45 -22.75 16.28
N GLU A 273 9.12 -22.68 16.55
CA GLU A 273 8.54 -23.23 17.79
C GLU A 273 8.79 -24.74 17.98
N CYS A 274 8.88 -25.48 16.87
CA CYS A 274 9.16 -26.91 16.90
C CYS A 274 10.59 -27.26 17.34
N MET A 275 11.53 -26.33 17.26
CA MET A 275 12.92 -26.56 17.72
C MET A 275 12.98 -26.79 19.24
N SER A 276 12.12 -26.12 20.02
CA SER A 276 12.10 -26.23 21.47
C SER A 276 11.46 -27.52 22.00
N VAL A 277 10.72 -28.23 21.15
CA VAL A 277 10.03 -29.49 21.52
C VAL A 277 10.69 -30.72 20.91
N CYS A 278 11.74 -30.56 20.12
CA CYS A 278 12.48 -31.67 19.54
C CYS A 278 13.44 -32.29 20.56
N PRO A 279 13.25 -33.59 20.96
CA PRO A 279 14.08 -34.20 22.00
C PRO A 279 15.53 -34.42 21.56
N THR A 280 15.75 -34.58 20.26
CA THR A 280 17.09 -34.86 19.68
C THR A 280 17.74 -33.62 19.06
N ASN A 281 17.14 -32.42 19.19
CA ASN A 281 17.60 -31.19 18.56
C ASN A 281 17.85 -31.35 17.03
N ALA A 282 17.06 -32.21 16.36
CA ALA A 282 17.20 -32.47 14.94
C ALA A 282 16.70 -31.34 14.03
N ILE A 283 15.99 -30.33 14.59
CA ILE A 283 15.43 -29.21 13.80
C ILE A 283 16.37 -28.01 13.92
N VAL A 284 16.87 -27.56 12.74
CA VAL A 284 17.84 -26.48 12.64
C VAL A 284 17.41 -25.45 11.62
N TRP A 285 17.96 -24.23 11.70
CA TRP A 285 17.77 -23.22 10.66
C TRP A 285 18.50 -23.61 9.38
N LYS A 286 17.87 -23.44 8.22
CA LYS A 286 18.55 -23.45 6.92
C LYS A 286 19.59 -22.34 6.93
N GLY A 287 20.77 -22.58 6.37
CA GLY A 287 21.84 -21.57 6.35
C GLY A 287 22.57 -21.35 7.69
N SER A 288 22.28 -22.14 8.74
CA SER A 288 22.98 -22.03 10.03
C SER A 288 24.51 -22.18 9.93
N LYS A 289 25.00 -22.85 8.90
CA LYS A 289 26.44 -22.88 8.58
C LYS A 289 26.99 -21.54 8.11
N LEU A 290 26.14 -20.68 7.56
CA LEU A 290 26.53 -19.36 7.04
C LEU A 290 26.46 -18.25 8.11
N VAL A 291 25.53 -18.34 9.06
CA VAL A 291 25.20 -17.19 9.91
C VAL A 291 25.54 -17.38 11.39
N LEU A 292 25.39 -18.53 12.01
CA LEU A 292 25.68 -18.69 13.46
C LEU A 292 25.60 -20.19 13.83
N ALA A 293 26.66 -20.94 13.65
CA ALA A 293 26.80 -22.25 14.24
C ALA A 293 26.81 -22.11 15.77
N GLY A 294 25.67 -22.34 16.42
CA GLY A 294 25.62 -22.66 17.82
C GLY A 294 26.25 -24.04 18.00
N THR A 295 27.50 -24.10 18.32
CA THR A 295 28.19 -25.32 18.73
C THR A 295 27.71 -25.67 20.12
N GLU A 296 26.76 -26.62 20.22
CA GLU A 296 26.60 -27.39 21.45
C GLU A 296 27.84 -28.29 21.57
N VAL A 297 28.72 -27.92 22.48
CA VAL A 297 29.90 -28.73 22.86
C VAL A 297 29.37 -29.89 23.70
N LYS A 298 29.64 -31.13 23.26
CA LYS A 298 29.38 -32.33 24.07
C LYS A 298 30.19 -32.24 25.37
N ALA A 299 29.66 -32.77 26.46
CA ALA A 299 30.26 -32.73 27.78
C ALA A 299 31.68 -33.34 27.86
N ASP A 300 32.03 -34.19 26.91
CA ASP A 300 33.32 -34.94 26.83
C ASP A 300 34.35 -34.31 25.87
N SER A 301 34.24 -33.04 25.55
CA SER A 301 35.20 -32.41 24.64
C SER A 301 36.41 -31.83 25.36
N ASP A 302 37.60 -31.88 24.71
CA ASP A 302 38.87 -31.36 25.17
C ASP A 302 38.80 -29.88 25.53
N ASP A 303 39.67 -29.43 26.44
CA ASP A 303 39.70 -28.09 27.03
C ASP A 303 39.88 -27.01 25.95
N GLU A 304 40.58 -27.32 24.86
CA GLU A 304 40.75 -26.43 23.69
C GLU A 304 39.45 -26.20 22.94
N THR A 305 38.63 -27.23 22.82
CA THR A 305 37.28 -27.15 22.17
C THR A 305 36.32 -26.34 23.03
N LYS A 306 36.41 -26.43 24.35
CA LYS A 306 35.64 -25.61 25.31
C LYS A 306 36.02 -24.13 25.19
N LYS A 307 37.31 -23.81 25.16
CA LYS A 307 37.81 -22.42 24.97
C LYS A 307 37.40 -21.82 23.63
N LYS A 308 37.47 -22.59 22.52
CA LYS A 308 36.97 -22.17 21.20
C LYS A 308 35.45 -21.88 21.23
N ALA A 309 34.67 -22.74 21.85
CA ALA A 309 33.22 -22.57 21.98
C ALA A 309 32.85 -21.32 22.80
N GLU A 310 33.59 -21.03 23.86
CA GLU A 310 33.37 -19.86 24.70
C GLU A 310 33.72 -18.56 23.96
N LYS A 311 34.80 -18.55 23.19
CA LYS A 311 35.21 -17.44 22.30
C LYS A 311 34.15 -17.17 21.23
N ILE A 312 33.60 -18.22 20.60
CA ILE A 312 32.50 -18.12 19.63
C ILE A 312 31.24 -17.56 20.28
N LYS A 313 30.88 -18.02 21.49
CA LYS A 313 29.73 -17.55 22.24
C LYS A 313 29.85 -16.07 22.63
N LYS A 314 31.05 -15.61 23.03
CA LYS A 314 31.33 -14.20 23.33
C LYS A 314 31.23 -13.35 22.07
N ARG A 315 31.80 -13.77 20.95
CA ARG A 315 31.67 -13.13 19.64
C ARG A 315 30.22 -13.01 19.19
N ASN A 316 29.45 -14.09 19.29
CA ASN A 316 28.05 -14.11 18.88
C ASN A 316 27.18 -13.20 19.77
N LYS A 317 27.54 -13.04 21.05
CA LYS A 317 26.87 -12.08 21.96
C LYS A 317 27.15 -10.64 21.52
N ILE A 318 28.39 -10.33 21.17
CA ILE A 318 28.79 -8.99 20.68
C ILE A 318 28.08 -8.68 19.36
N ILE A 319 28.11 -9.60 18.38
CA ILE A 319 27.37 -9.45 17.12
C ILE A 319 25.88 -9.23 17.37
N GLY A 320 25.27 -9.97 18.31
CA GLY A 320 23.86 -9.80 18.66
C GLY A 320 23.55 -8.41 19.24
N ILE A 321 24.46 -7.84 20.03
CA ILE A 321 24.33 -6.48 20.57
C ILE A 321 24.47 -5.45 19.44
N ILE A 322 25.48 -5.59 18.57
CA ILE A 322 25.69 -4.70 17.42
C ILE A 322 24.47 -4.68 16.51
N VAL A 323 23.93 -5.85 16.17
CA VAL A 323 22.71 -5.96 15.36
C VAL A 323 21.51 -5.30 16.05
N ALA A 324 21.33 -5.50 17.36
CA ALA A 324 20.24 -4.89 18.11
C ALA A 324 20.36 -3.35 18.13
N VAL A 325 21.56 -2.82 18.36
CA VAL A 325 21.83 -1.37 18.32
C VAL A 325 21.58 -0.82 16.91
N ALA A 326 22.08 -1.48 15.87
CA ALA A 326 21.86 -1.09 14.50
C ALA A 326 20.35 -1.07 14.13
N MET A 327 19.58 -2.04 14.61
CA MET A 327 18.12 -2.07 14.42
C MET A 327 17.44 -0.89 15.14
N VAL A 328 17.85 -0.55 16.34
CA VAL A 328 17.27 0.59 17.08
C VAL A 328 17.61 1.91 16.39
N LEU A 329 18.87 2.09 15.99
CA LEU A 329 19.31 3.30 15.29
C LEU A 329 18.63 3.44 13.92
N SER A 330 18.52 2.36 13.13
CA SER A 330 17.82 2.39 11.84
C SER A 330 16.34 2.70 11.99
N LEU A 331 15.66 2.12 12.97
CA LEU A 331 14.26 2.43 13.24
C LEU A 331 14.09 3.87 13.69
N GLY A 332 14.95 4.35 14.61
CA GLY A 332 14.94 5.74 15.07
C GLY A 332 15.17 6.72 13.91
N GLY A 333 16.15 6.45 13.05
CA GLY A 333 16.43 7.27 11.87
C GLY A 333 15.27 7.28 10.87
N VAL A 334 14.67 6.12 10.60
CA VAL A 334 13.51 6.01 9.69
C VAL A 334 12.30 6.74 10.28
N LEU A 335 11.98 6.54 11.55
CA LEU A 335 10.88 7.24 12.21
C LEU A 335 11.11 8.76 12.23
N TYR A 336 12.34 9.21 12.52
CA TYR A 336 12.70 10.62 12.45
C TYR A 336 12.48 11.18 11.04
N TYR A 337 13.00 10.51 10.02
CA TYR A 337 12.88 10.93 8.62
C TYR A 337 11.42 11.12 8.19
N TYR A 338 10.54 10.13 8.44
CA TYR A 338 9.14 10.19 7.98
C TYR A 338 8.24 11.11 8.80
N ASN A 339 8.62 11.51 10.01
CA ASN A 339 7.75 12.32 10.88
C ASN A 339 8.26 13.74 11.12
N PHE A 340 9.56 14.01 10.95
CA PHE A 340 10.16 15.30 11.29
C PHE A 340 10.94 15.92 10.13
N VAL A 341 11.34 15.15 9.12
CA VAL A 341 11.91 15.72 7.90
C VAL A 341 10.74 15.93 6.96
N ASP A 342 10.38 17.18 6.73
CA ASP A 342 9.49 17.52 5.64
C ASP A 342 10.25 17.22 4.35
N VAL A 343 9.94 16.08 3.78
CA VAL A 343 10.28 15.82 2.38
C VAL A 343 9.31 16.67 1.61
N GLU A 344 9.68 17.92 1.38
CA GLU A 344 9.15 18.63 0.23
C GLU A 344 9.28 17.65 -0.93
N THR A 345 8.18 17.27 -1.51
CA THR A 345 8.18 16.70 -2.85
C THR A 345 8.55 17.86 -3.78
N THR A 346 9.79 18.30 -3.65
CA THR A 346 10.40 19.20 -4.60
C THR A 346 10.57 18.40 -5.89
N THR A 347 9.60 18.51 -6.76
CA THR A 347 9.98 18.80 -8.13
C THR A 347 10.79 20.09 -8.00
N PRO A 348 12.07 20.16 -8.42
CA PRO A 348 12.76 21.43 -8.46
C PRO A 348 11.92 22.36 -9.33
N ALA A 349 11.40 23.41 -8.73
CA ALA A 349 11.08 24.59 -9.51
C ALA A 349 12.37 24.94 -10.24
N PRO A 350 12.37 25.19 -11.55
CA PRO A 350 13.52 25.75 -12.20
C PRO A 350 13.80 27.07 -11.48
N THR A 351 14.97 27.15 -10.83
CA THR A 351 15.53 28.42 -10.38
C THR A 351 15.52 29.34 -11.58
N PRO A 352 14.99 30.57 -11.47
CA PRO A 352 15.16 31.54 -12.52
C PRO A 352 16.66 31.84 -12.60
N ASP A 353 17.31 31.30 -13.61
CA ASP A 353 18.65 31.74 -13.98
C ASP A 353 18.50 33.12 -14.61
N SER A 354 19.05 34.11 -13.90
CA SER A 354 19.09 35.48 -14.33
C SER A 354 20.02 35.61 -15.53
N GLY A 355 19.43 35.85 -16.71
CA GLY A 355 20.15 36.48 -17.82
C GLY A 355 20.19 35.67 -19.11
N ASP A 356 19.16 35.82 -19.92
CA ASP A 356 19.32 36.16 -21.34
C ASP A 356 17.95 36.60 -21.91
N GLU A 357 17.89 37.81 -22.44
CA GLU A 357 16.73 38.34 -23.17
C GLU A 357 16.72 37.72 -24.57
N GLY A 358 16.21 36.48 -24.65
CA GLY A 358 15.84 35.80 -25.90
C GLY A 358 14.35 35.50 -25.87
N LYS A 359 13.60 35.83 -26.91
CA LYS A 359 12.21 35.45 -27.10
C LYS A 359 12.05 33.95 -26.90
N GLU A 360 11.50 33.54 -25.76
CA GLU A 360 11.14 32.14 -25.51
C GLU A 360 10.02 31.76 -26.50
N GLU A 361 10.30 30.85 -27.39
CA GLU A 361 9.30 30.12 -28.18
C GLU A 361 8.48 29.28 -27.18
N LEU A 362 7.18 29.62 -27.01
CA LEU A 362 6.26 28.91 -26.12
C LEU A 362 6.16 27.45 -26.57
N VAL A 363 6.54 26.53 -25.70
CA VAL A 363 6.53 25.08 -25.97
C VAL A 363 5.18 24.50 -25.58
N VAL A 364 4.58 23.67 -26.42
CA VAL A 364 3.38 22.90 -26.07
C VAL A 364 3.77 21.80 -25.08
N GLY A 365 3.09 21.77 -23.92
CA GLY A 365 3.43 20.82 -22.86
C GLY A 365 2.41 20.76 -21.74
N ASN A 366 2.80 20.17 -20.64
CA ASN A 366 1.93 19.89 -19.50
C ASN A 366 2.41 20.52 -18.17
N GLU A 367 3.37 21.42 -18.24
CA GLU A 367 3.91 22.12 -17.04
C GLU A 367 3.55 23.62 -17.09
N VAL A 368 3.63 24.29 -15.95
CA VAL A 368 3.40 25.73 -15.85
C VAL A 368 4.36 26.47 -16.78
N GLY A 369 3.85 27.45 -17.51
CA GLY A 369 4.58 28.21 -18.53
C GLY A 369 4.49 27.60 -19.94
N ASN A 370 4.01 26.37 -20.11
CA ASN A 370 3.78 25.76 -21.42
C ASN A 370 2.39 26.10 -21.97
N ILE A 371 2.26 26.10 -23.31
CA ILE A 371 0.95 26.05 -23.96
C ILE A 371 0.33 24.70 -23.63
N CYS A 372 -0.89 24.70 -23.09
CA CYS A 372 -1.58 23.47 -22.68
C CYS A 372 -1.80 22.53 -23.86
N ILE A 373 -1.55 21.24 -23.66
CA ILE A 373 -1.84 20.20 -24.64
C ILE A 373 -3.33 20.23 -24.98
N SER A 374 -3.66 20.27 -26.27
CA SER A 374 -5.02 20.32 -26.77
C SER A 374 -5.58 18.93 -27.03
N LYS A 375 -6.88 18.77 -26.72
CA LYS A 375 -7.67 17.59 -27.08
C LYS A 375 -9.15 17.95 -27.12
N ASP A 376 -9.86 17.38 -28.07
CA ASP A 376 -11.32 17.49 -28.12
C ASP A 376 -11.98 16.66 -27.02
N ILE A 377 -12.76 17.32 -26.17
CA ILE A 377 -13.50 16.73 -25.07
C ILE A 377 -14.99 16.94 -25.28
N GLU A 378 -15.74 15.84 -25.35
CA GLU A 378 -17.19 15.87 -25.45
C GLU A 378 -17.83 16.41 -24.18
N LEU A 379 -18.66 17.44 -24.30
CA LEU A 379 -19.43 18.00 -23.20
C LEU A 379 -20.81 17.35 -23.09
N PHE A 380 -21.37 17.28 -21.88
CA PHE A 380 -22.69 16.69 -21.66
C PHE A 380 -23.85 17.54 -22.17
N ASP A 381 -23.61 18.81 -22.52
CA ASP A 381 -24.58 19.70 -23.19
C ASP A 381 -24.58 19.53 -24.72
N GLY A 382 -23.75 18.64 -25.24
CA GLY A 382 -23.60 18.36 -26.68
C GLY A 382 -22.54 19.19 -27.39
N GLY A 383 -21.84 20.07 -26.66
CA GLY A 383 -20.68 20.82 -27.15
C GLY A 383 -19.39 20.01 -27.15
N VAL A 384 -18.33 20.62 -27.67
CA VAL A 384 -16.96 20.09 -27.64
C VAL A 384 -16.05 21.17 -27.08
N PHE A 385 -15.32 20.83 -26.02
CA PHE A 385 -14.27 21.70 -25.46
C PHE A 385 -12.93 21.41 -26.13
N ASN A 386 -12.21 22.47 -26.51
CA ASN A 386 -10.84 22.39 -26.98
C ASN A 386 -10.08 23.65 -26.57
N ILE A 387 -8.93 23.50 -25.90
CA ILE A 387 -8.17 24.63 -25.34
C ILE A 387 -7.44 25.48 -26.40
N GLU A 388 -7.31 25.02 -27.65
CA GLU A 388 -6.70 25.84 -28.72
C GLU A 388 -7.45 27.15 -29.01
N LYS A 389 -8.70 27.22 -28.59
CA LYS A 389 -9.55 28.41 -28.72
C LYS A 389 -10.21 28.71 -27.37
N PRO A 390 -9.49 29.36 -26.44
CA PRO A 390 -10.09 29.76 -25.18
C PRO A 390 -11.30 30.68 -25.41
N GLU A 391 -12.39 30.41 -24.73
CA GLU A 391 -13.63 31.19 -24.84
C GLU A 391 -13.66 32.37 -23.85
N ALA A 392 -12.70 32.44 -22.91
CA ALA A 392 -12.61 33.43 -21.85
C ALA A 392 -11.15 33.84 -21.62
N LYS A 393 -10.94 34.89 -20.84
CA LYS A 393 -9.59 35.36 -20.43
C LYS A 393 -8.87 34.34 -19.54
N VAL A 394 -9.64 33.58 -18.74
CA VAL A 394 -9.13 32.51 -17.90
C VAL A 394 -9.96 31.26 -18.16
N THR A 395 -9.29 30.16 -18.44
CA THR A 395 -9.90 28.85 -18.56
C THR A 395 -9.44 27.97 -17.42
N ILE A 396 -10.38 27.41 -16.66
CA ILE A 396 -10.11 26.45 -15.59
C ILE A 396 -10.51 25.05 -16.06
N ILE A 397 -9.60 24.11 -16.01
CA ILE A 397 -9.88 22.70 -16.28
C ILE A 397 -9.75 21.94 -14.96
N ASN A 398 -10.87 21.41 -14.46
CA ASN A 398 -10.89 20.56 -13.27
C ASN A 398 -11.20 19.12 -13.64
N PHE A 399 -10.38 18.19 -13.18
CA PHE A 399 -10.58 16.76 -13.39
C PHE A 399 -11.18 16.12 -12.15
N TRP A 400 -12.33 15.47 -12.33
CA TRP A 400 -13.12 14.88 -11.27
C TRP A 400 -13.76 13.54 -11.66
N TYR A 401 -14.42 12.87 -10.71
CA TYR A 401 -15.33 11.76 -10.98
C TYR A 401 -16.36 11.59 -9.85
N THR A 402 -17.52 11.00 -10.17
CA THR A 402 -18.70 10.94 -9.30
C THR A 402 -18.45 10.31 -7.91
N SER A 403 -17.54 9.35 -7.79
CA SER A 403 -17.19 8.70 -6.51
C SER A 403 -15.96 9.31 -5.80
N CYS A 404 -15.46 10.45 -6.29
CA CYS A 404 -14.39 11.21 -5.66
C CYS A 404 -14.97 12.26 -4.69
N GLY A 405 -15.01 11.94 -3.40
CA GLY A 405 -15.58 12.83 -2.39
C GLY A 405 -14.93 14.22 -2.32
N PRO A 406 -13.60 14.35 -2.32
CA PRO A 406 -12.94 15.66 -2.38
C PRO A 406 -13.30 16.45 -3.63
N CYS A 407 -13.40 15.78 -4.81
CA CYS A 407 -13.76 16.43 -6.07
C CYS A 407 -15.18 17.02 -6.02
N VAL A 408 -16.15 16.25 -5.54
CA VAL A 408 -17.55 16.69 -5.41
C VAL A 408 -17.67 17.87 -4.45
N LYS A 409 -16.83 17.93 -3.42
CA LYS A 409 -16.85 19.01 -2.42
C LYS A 409 -16.26 20.32 -2.88
N GLU A 410 -15.29 20.28 -3.80
CA GLU A 410 -14.67 21.51 -4.30
C GLU A 410 -15.45 22.14 -5.45
N LEU A 411 -16.28 21.38 -6.18
CA LEU A 411 -17.06 21.92 -7.31
C LEU A 411 -17.93 23.14 -6.97
N PRO A 412 -18.55 23.27 -5.78
CA PRO A 412 -19.21 24.50 -5.36
C PRO A 412 -18.29 25.73 -5.30
N ASP A 413 -17.01 25.57 -4.97
CA ASP A 413 -16.04 26.68 -4.97
C ASP A 413 -15.75 27.15 -6.40
N PHE A 414 -15.74 26.26 -7.38
CA PHE A 414 -15.67 26.62 -8.80
C PHE A 414 -16.94 27.34 -9.26
N ASN A 415 -18.12 26.93 -8.80
CA ASN A 415 -19.35 27.65 -9.11
C ASN A 415 -19.34 29.08 -8.57
N ARG A 416 -18.78 29.31 -7.38
CA ARG A 416 -18.58 30.67 -6.84
C ARG A 416 -17.69 31.53 -7.75
N ILE A 417 -16.63 30.95 -8.32
CA ILE A 417 -15.78 31.63 -9.31
C ILE A 417 -16.59 31.97 -10.58
N ALA A 418 -17.39 31.00 -11.07
CA ALA A 418 -18.25 31.23 -12.24
C ALA A 418 -19.26 32.35 -12.02
N ASP A 419 -19.86 32.42 -10.84
CA ASP A 419 -20.83 33.48 -10.48
C ASP A 419 -20.16 34.87 -10.30
N GLU A 420 -18.94 34.90 -9.73
CA GLU A 420 -18.24 36.16 -9.43
C GLU A 420 -17.63 36.81 -10.67
N TYR A 421 -17.03 36.01 -11.58
CA TYR A 421 -16.27 36.53 -12.72
C TYR A 421 -17.03 36.42 -14.05
N GLY A 422 -18.12 35.66 -14.07
CA GLY A 422 -18.95 35.53 -15.28
C GLY A 422 -18.14 35.13 -16.51
N GLY A 423 -18.42 35.77 -17.66
CA GLY A 423 -17.79 35.47 -18.95
C GLY A 423 -16.28 35.74 -19.04
N GLU A 424 -15.63 36.29 -18.02
CA GLU A 424 -14.17 36.41 -17.98
C GLU A 424 -13.48 35.08 -17.62
N VAL A 425 -14.20 34.16 -16.98
CA VAL A 425 -13.71 32.84 -16.58
C VAL A 425 -14.63 31.73 -17.08
N MET A 426 -14.09 30.77 -17.80
CA MET A 426 -14.80 29.55 -18.21
C MET A 426 -14.23 28.35 -17.47
N ILE A 427 -15.11 27.49 -16.95
CA ILE A 427 -14.73 26.32 -16.14
C ILE A 427 -15.20 25.05 -16.83
N TYR A 428 -14.28 24.13 -17.05
CA TYR A 428 -14.54 22.82 -17.63
C TYR A 428 -14.28 21.72 -16.60
N ALA A 429 -15.35 21.22 -15.99
CA ALA A 429 -15.30 20.11 -15.06
C ALA A 429 -15.32 18.78 -15.84
N ILE A 430 -14.16 18.24 -16.14
CA ILE A 430 -13.98 17.07 -17.00
C ILE A 430 -13.98 15.79 -16.16
N HIS A 431 -14.97 14.93 -16.40
CA HIS A 431 -15.08 13.63 -15.75
C HIS A 431 -14.05 12.64 -16.33
N ALA A 432 -13.21 12.07 -15.46
CA ALA A 432 -12.11 11.21 -15.84
C ALA A 432 -12.52 9.75 -16.14
N ALA A 433 -13.66 9.54 -16.78
CA ALA A 433 -14.18 8.25 -17.26
C ALA A 433 -14.14 7.08 -16.23
N VAL A 434 -14.28 7.41 -14.93
CA VAL A 434 -14.35 6.40 -13.85
C VAL A 434 -15.82 6.00 -13.66
N GLY A 435 -16.20 4.81 -14.10
CA GLY A 435 -17.57 4.32 -14.05
C GLY A 435 -18.35 4.51 -15.37
N PRO A 436 -19.65 4.21 -15.38
CA PRO A 436 -20.45 4.27 -16.59
C PRO A 436 -20.89 5.71 -16.93
N LYS A 437 -20.61 6.15 -18.15
CA LYS A 437 -20.92 7.50 -18.66
C LYS A 437 -22.38 7.90 -18.47
N PHE A 438 -23.32 6.98 -18.67
CA PHE A 438 -24.77 7.27 -18.60
C PHE A 438 -25.26 7.66 -17.19
N MET A 439 -24.48 7.40 -16.12
CA MET A 439 -24.84 7.78 -14.76
C MET A 439 -24.39 9.20 -14.41
N VAL A 440 -23.47 9.79 -15.15
CA VAL A 440 -22.87 11.09 -14.84
C VAL A 440 -23.86 12.24 -15.00
N PRO A 441 -24.65 12.33 -16.10
CA PRO A 441 -25.63 13.40 -16.26
C PRO A 441 -26.66 13.47 -15.11
N SER A 442 -27.23 12.33 -14.72
CA SER A 442 -28.17 12.31 -13.58
C SER A 442 -27.53 12.71 -12.26
N PHE A 443 -26.25 12.33 -12.06
CA PHE A 443 -25.49 12.76 -10.88
C PHE A 443 -25.25 14.28 -10.88
N ILE A 444 -24.92 14.87 -12.04
CA ILE A 444 -24.75 16.31 -12.19
C ILE A 444 -26.05 17.04 -11.88
N GLU A 445 -27.18 16.59 -12.43
CA GLU A 445 -28.50 17.18 -12.20
C GLU A 445 -28.90 17.13 -10.71
N GLU A 446 -28.61 16.01 -10.04
CA GLU A 446 -28.97 15.77 -8.63
C GLU A 446 -28.12 16.58 -7.64
N ASN A 447 -26.84 16.81 -7.95
CA ASN A 447 -25.89 17.41 -7.01
C ASN A 447 -25.45 18.83 -7.38
N PHE A 448 -25.56 19.23 -8.66
CA PHE A 448 -25.06 20.50 -9.22
C PHE A 448 -26.07 21.18 -10.16
N GLY A 449 -27.37 20.82 -10.07
CA GLY A 449 -28.41 21.38 -10.96
C GLY A 449 -28.60 22.88 -10.85
N ASP A 450 -28.19 23.48 -9.74
CA ASP A 450 -28.29 24.95 -9.45
C ASP A 450 -27.02 25.70 -9.85
N PHE A 451 -26.01 25.03 -10.45
CA PHE A 451 -24.76 25.68 -10.87
C PHE A 451 -24.99 26.57 -12.07
N ASN A 452 -24.13 27.59 -12.21
CA ASN A 452 -24.11 28.51 -13.32
C ASN A 452 -23.61 27.84 -14.60
N MET A 453 -24.48 27.08 -15.28
CA MET A 453 -24.15 26.29 -16.46
C MET A 453 -23.76 27.12 -17.69
N ASP A 454 -23.88 28.44 -17.64
CA ASP A 454 -23.37 29.31 -18.69
C ASP A 454 -21.85 29.39 -18.66
N TYR A 455 -21.23 29.33 -17.47
CA TYR A 455 -19.80 29.50 -17.27
C TYR A 455 -19.10 28.26 -16.69
N ILE A 456 -19.86 27.23 -16.27
CA ILE A 456 -19.30 25.94 -15.88
C ILE A 456 -19.88 24.83 -16.78
N LYS A 457 -19.01 24.09 -17.44
CA LYS A 457 -19.38 23.02 -18.38
C LYS A 457 -18.84 21.69 -17.90
N PHE A 458 -19.66 20.65 -18.00
CA PHE A 458 -19.26 19.29 -17.65
C PHE A 458 -18.91 18.49 -18.89
N GLY A 459 -17.75 17.83 -18.89
CA GLY A 459 -17.24 17.04 -20.01
C GLY A 459 -16.86 15.61 -19.62
N TRP A 460 -16.59 14.80 -20.63
CA TRP A 460 -16.21 13.40 -20.50
C TRP A 460 -14.88 13.10 -21.21
N ASP A 461 -13.84 12.73 -20.43
CA ASP A 461 -12.54 12.32 -20.98
C ASP A 461 -12.54 10.81 -21.22
N GLU A 462 -12.86 10.37 -22.43
CA GLU A 462 -12.93 8.95 -22.80
C GLU A 462 -11.59 8.26 -22.54
N GLY A 463 -11.63 7.21 -21.70
CA GLY A 463 -10.44 6.46 -21.31
C GLY A 463 -9.43 7.23 -20.44
N SER A 464 -9.79 8.41 -19.93
CA SER A 464 -8.89 9.32 -19.19
C SER A 464 -7.61 9.69 -19.98
N GLU A 465 -7.72 9.79 -21.29
CA GLU A 465 -6.57 10.02 -22.17
C GLU A 465 -6.04 11.46 -22.07
N TYR A 466 -6.94 12.44 -21.94
CA TYR A 466 -6.56 13.84 -21.77
C TYR A 466 -5.87 14.06 -20.42
N TYR A 467 -6.47 13.53 -19.37
CA TYR A 467 -5.88 13.54 -18.04
C TYR A 467 -4.45 12.92 -18.03
N ALA A 468 -4.28 11.79 -18.72
CA ALA A 468 -2.98 11.11 -18.83
C ALA A 468 -1.95 11.94 -19.61
N SER A 469 -2.37 12.63 -20.70
CA SER A 469 -1.48 13.49 -21.51
C SER A 469 -0.94 14.68 -20.72
N LEU A 470 -1.73 15.18 -19.77
CA LEU A 470 -1.38 16.30 -18.89
C LEU A 470 -0.53 15.89 -17.68
N ASN A 471 -0.17 14.60 -17.55
CA ASN A 471 0.68 14.06 -16.49
C ASN A 471 0.23 14.46 -15.07
N MET A 472 -1.07 14.30 -14.77
CA MET A 472 -1.68 14.70 -13.49
C MET A 472 -1.41 13.72 -12.34
N ARG A 473 -0.42 12.82 -12.46
CA ARG A 473 0.12 11.90 -11.42
C ARG A 473 -0.92 11.00 -10.75
N ASP A 474 -1.98 10.61 -11.47
CA ASP A 474 -3.08 9.75 -10.97
C ASP A 474 -3.71 10.24 -9.65
N ALA A 475 -3.73 11.56 -9.42
CA ALA A 475 -4.29 12.20 -8.24
C ALA A 475 -5.53 13.03 -8.59
N TYR A 476 -6.63 12.82 -7.88
CA TYR A 476 -7.87 13.57 -8.01
C TYR A 476 -8.25 14.21 -6.67
N PRO A 477 -8.82 15.42 -6.71
CA PRO A 477 -9.02 16.28 -7.87
C PRO A 477 -7.71 16.84 -8.41
N ALA A 478 -7.73 17.34 -9.65
CA ALA A 478 -6.61 18.04 -10.25
C ALA A 478 -7.11 19.19 -11.13
N THR A 479 -6.46 20.34 -11.04
CA THR A 479 -6.93 21.59 -11.68
C THR A 479 -5.79 22.29 -12.43
N LEU A 480 -6.09 22.77 -13.62
CA LEU A 480 -5.26 23.70 -14.39
C LEU A 480 -5.96 25.05 -14.47
N ILE A 481 -5.22 26.13 -14.33
CA ILE A 481 -5.67 27.50 -14.63
C ILE A 481 -4.81 28.01 -15.79
N ILE A 482 -5.48 28.43 -16.85
CA ILE A 482 -4.89 28.70 -18.17
C ILE A 482 -5.32 30.10 -18.59
N ASP A 483 -4.41 30.87 -19.16
CA ASP A 483 -4.67 32.21 -19.64
C ASP A 483 -5.29 32.26 -21.06
N GLU A 484 -5.58 33.45 -21.57
CA GLU A 484 -6.17 33.69 -22.89
C GLU A 484 -5.29 33.23 -24.06
N ASN A 485 -4.00 33.00 -23.83
CA ASN A 485 -3.06 32.48 -24.81
C ASN A 485 -2.91 30.97 -24.78
N GLY A 486 -3.66 30.30 -23.92
CA GLY A 486 -3.58 28.85 -23.71
C GLY A 486 -2.40 28.40 -22.84
N VAL A 487 -1.72 29.33 -22.13
CA VAL A 487 -0.55 29.02 -21.31
C VAL A 487 -0.99 28.62 -19.89
N ILE A 488 -0.46 27.53 -19.39
CA ILE A 488 -0.74 27.02 -18.05
C ILE A 488 -0.09 27.96 -17.03
N GLN A 489 -0.89 28.68 -16.26
CA GLN A 489 -0.44 29.56 -15.19
C GLN A 489 -0.35 28.86 -13.84
N TYR A 490 -1.30 27.96 -13.55
CA TYR A 490 -1.28 27.14 -12.33
C TYR A 490 -1.65 25.70 -12.62
N LYS A 491 -0.99 24.77 -11.91
CA LYS A 491 -1.24 23.33 -11.93
C LYS A 491 -1.36 22.82 -10.50
N ILE A 492 -2.58 22.47 -10.09
CA ILE A 492 -2.92 22.08 -8.72
C ILE A 492 -3.21 20.56 -8.71
N ILE A 493 -2.51 19.85 -7.85
CA ILE A 493 -2.75 18.41 -7.61
C ILE A 493 -3.30 18.26 -6.19
N GLY A 494 -4.57 17.88 -6.07
CA GLY A 494 -5.35 17.87 -4.84
C GLY A 494 -6.44 18.92 -4.87
N SER A 495 -7.17 19.08 -3.76
CA SER A 495 -8.30 20.02 -3.70
C SER A 495 -7.85 21.48 -3.83
N ALA A 496 -8.60 22.22 -4.64
CA ALA A 496 -8.52 23.64 -4.77
C ALA A 496 -9.68 24.28 -4.00
N HIS A 497 -9.39 25.28 -3.15
CA HIS A 497 -10.37 25.99 -2.36
C HIS A 497 -10.53 27.42 -2.83
N TYR A 498 -11.71 27.99 -2.59
CA TYR A 498 -12.02 29.36 -3.03
C TYR A 498 -11.10 30.40 -2.42
N GLU A 499 -10.89 30.34 -1.08
CA GLU A 499 -10.08 31.30 -0.31
C GLU A 499 -8.64 30.78 -0.09
N ASP A 500 -7.72 31.73 0.19
CA ASP A 500 -6.35 31.38 0.57
C ASP A 500 -6.32 30.64 1.90
N ASP A 501 -5.45 29.64 2.02
CA ASP A 501 -5.22 28.87 3.24
C ASP A 501 -3.74 28.94 3.63
N GLY A 502 -3.43 29.81 4.57
CA GLY A 502 -2.06 30.10 4.99
C GLY A 502 -1.22 30.63 3.82
N ASP A 503 -0.15 29.92 3.49
CA ASP A 503 0.74 30.27 2.36
C ASP A 503 0.25 29.73 1.00
N LYS A 504 -0.89 29.04 0.95
CA LYS A 504 -1.46 28.50 -0.29
C LYS A 504 -2.48 29.46 -0.87
N LEU A 505 -2.28 29.83 -2.13
CA LEU A 505 -3.24 30.63 -2.87
C LEU A 505 -4.55 29.85 -3.10
N GLY A 506 -5.67 30.52 -2.88
CA GLY A 506 -7.00 30.03 -3.24
C GLY A 506 -7.32 30.28 -4.73
N LEU A 507 -8.40 29.67 -5.20
CA LEU A 507 -8.86 29.82 -6.60
C LEU A 507 -9.06 31.30 -6.96
N LYS A 508 -9.65 32.08 -6.05
CA LYS A 508 -9.90 33.53 -6.26
C LYS A 508 -8.61 34.28 -6.54
N SER A 509 -7.62 34.16 -5.66
CA SER A 509 -6.33 34.81 -5.79
C SER A 509 -5.57 34.39 -7.06
N MET A 510 -5.65 33.11 -7.41
CA MET A 510 -5.03 32.59 -8.65
C MET A 510 -5.69 33.18 -9.90
N VAL A 511 -7.02 33.21 -9.94
CA VAL A 511 -7.78 33.79 -11.06
C VAL A 511 -7.47 35.28 -11.19
N GLU A 512 -7.49 36.03 -10.09
CA GLU A 512 -7.15 37.46 -10.08
C GLU A 512 -5.72 37.74 -10.57
N ASN A 513 -4.76 36.91 -10.19
CA ASN A 513 -3.38 36.99 -10.68
C ASN A 513 -3.30 36.80 -12.20
N VAL A 514 -4.04 35.85 -12.76
CA VAL A 514 -4.06 35.64 -14.22
C VAL A 514 -4.78 36.78 -14.94
N LEU A 515 -5.94 37.24 -14.43
CA LEU A 515 -6.69 38.35 -15.03
C LEU A 515 -5.90 39.68 -15.00
N ASN A 516 -5.06 39.87 -14.00
CA ASN A 516 -4.26 41.11 -13.83
C ASN A 516 -2.85 40.98 -14.43
N ASN A 517 -2.52 39.91 -15.13
CA ASN A 517 -1.17 39.63 -15.69
C ASN A 517 -0.05 39.82 -14.64
N LYS A 518 -0.23 39.30 -13.42
CA LYS A 518 0.74 39.39 -12.33
C LYS A 518 1.48 38.07 -12.10
#